data_77b9a75ba0727c8319bf1dc60e6acdca
#
_entry.id   77b9a75ba0727c8319bf1dc60e6acdca
#
_cell.length_a   1.000
_cell.length_b   1.000
_cell.length_c   1.000
_cell.angle_alpha   90.00
_cell.angle_beta   90.00
_cell.angle_gamma   90.00
#
_symmetry.space_group_name_H-M   'P 1'
#
loop_
_entity.id
_entity.type
_entity.pdbx_description
1 polymer ?
#
loop_
_entity_poly.entity_id
_entity_poly.type
_entity_poly.pdbx_seq_one_letter_code
_entity_poly.pdbx_strand_id
1 'polypeptide(L)'
;MVALLFLMIALITQSNCELTKLVLVRHGKSEWSKLNLFTGWTDVPLSDKGHEEAILGGKLLKEGGYKFDICYTSFLKRAIHTAFHLLDEIDQLYIPISKSFHLNGRHYGALQGLNKKEISEKYGSEKVKTWRKSFHIPPPALEEKDERNPANQERYKNYPKKHLPLHESLKDIFDRVVSYYNEVILPDIKLGKKVLITAHGNSLKALIKYLDNISEQEIVDLKIRTNTPIIYEFDDNLKPIKRYYLDYQDNPNDILNKIKAIKDQDSNSNLNIIIVNKLSEEQEKEVWEIVKNADNDFIPSLSSRVDTVQKFKNLKSVPNKKDNNGPIKFFEEIKKESFALIIKNGKIEGFMSFIEDYSLSLNEGVVICDYITTIIIDKNCRNKGYTQKMYNIILNQRKDKKIATRTWSKNLSHMHILDRLGFKLVQRDKDDRGVNIDTVYYLKNPEILEK
;
A
#
# COMPACT_ATOMS: atom_id res chain seq x y z
N MET A 1 48.12 -31.19 -18.24
CA MET A 1 47.97 -29.72 -18.33
C MET A 1 46.78 -29.30 -19.17
N VAL A 2 46.60 -29.84 -20.39
CA VAL A 2 45.47 -29.50 -21.29
C VAL A 2 44.10 -29.86 -20.70
N ALA A 3 43.96 -31.02 -20.03
CA ALA A 3 42.69 -31.44 -19.40
C ALA A 3 42.29 -30.56 -18.20
N LEU A 4 43.27 -30.03 -17.44
CA LEU A 4 42.98 -29.07 -16.35
C LEU A 4 42.53 -27.70 -16.89
N LEU A 5 43.06 -27.30 -18.05
CA LEU A 5 42.66 -26.06 -18.71
C LEU A 5 41.21 -26.15 -19.26
N PHE A 6 40.82 -27.30 -19.81
CA PHE A 6 39.44 -27.56 -20.24
C PHE A 6 38.48 -27.66 -19.05
N LEU A 7 38.89 -28.22 -17.92
CA LEU A 7 38.07 -28.21 -16.69
C LEU A 7 37.94 -26.82 -16.08
N MET A 8 38.98 -25.99 -16.11
CA MET A 8 38.92 -24.59 -15.67
C MET A 8 38.07 -23.74 -16.62
N ILE A 9 38.14 -23.96 -17.94
CA ILE A 9 37.28 -23.25 -18.90
C ILE A 9 35.83 -23.71 -18.71
N ALA A 10 35.55 -24.99 -18.47
CA ALA A 10 34.19 -25.46 -18.15
C ALA A 10 33.65 -24.95 -16.82
N LEU A 11 34.50 -24.66 -15.83
CA LEU A 11 34.12 -24.04 -14.54
C LEU A 11 33.94 -22.51 -14.65
N ILE A 12 34.59 -21.87 -15.61
CA ILE A 12 34.46 -20.40 -15.86
C ILE A 12 33.24 -20.12 -16.72
N THR A 13 32.69 -21.10 -17.43
CA THR A 13 31.44 -20.98 -18.20
C THR A 13 30.19 -21.40 -17.43
N GLN A 14 30.22 -21.58 -16.09
CA GLN A 14 29.04 -21.34 -15.29
C GLN A 14 28.75 -19.82 -15.32
N SER A 15 28.37 -19.33 -16.50
CA SER A 15 27.67 -18.06 -16.59
C SER A 15 26.50 -18.15 -15.62
N ASN A 16 26.44 -17.26 -14.65
CA ASN A 16 25.19 -16.95 -13.96
C ASN A 16 24.17 -16.62 -15.04
N CYS A 17 23.44 -17.63 -15.51
CA CYS A 17 22.34 -17.43 -16.44
C CYS A 17 21.32 -16.62 -15.64
N GLU A 18 21.32 -15.31 -15.82
CA GLU A 18 20.33 -14.43 -15.18
C GLU A 18 18.97 -14.88 -15.71
N LEU A 19 18.12 -15.40 -14.83
CA LEU A 19 16.78 -15.86 -15.20
C LEU A 19 16.05 -14.77 -15.95
N THR A 20 15.39 -15.13 -17.04
CA THR A 20 14.53 -14.20 -17.79
C THR A 20 13.45 -13.67 -16.86
N LYS A 21 13.30 -12.34 -16.80
CA LYS A 21 12.34 -11.68 -15.92
C LYS A 21 11.34 -10.83 -16.70
N LEU A 22 10.08 -10.90 -16.28
CA LEU A 22 9.01 -10.02 -16.71
C LEU A 22 8.49 -9.24 -15.51
N VAL A 23 8.36 -7.93 -15.64
CA VAL A 23 7.84 -7.07 -14.58
C VAL A 23 6.49 -6.51 -14.96
N LEU A 24 5.50 -6.73 -14.09
CA LEU A 24 4.13 -6.23 -14.25
C LEU A 24 3.83 -5.19 -13.19
N VAL A 25 3.28 -4.04 -13.58
CA VAL A 25 2.86 -2.99 -12.64
C VAL A 25 1.46 -2.51 -12.96
N ARG A 26 0.57 -2.58 -11.95
CA ARG A 26 -0.74 -1.96 -12.04
C ARG A 26 -0.62 -0.46 -11.80
N HIS A 27 -1.26 0.34 -12.67
CA HIS A 27 -1.28 1.80 -12.52
C HIS A 27 -1.71 2.27 -11.12
N GLY A 28 -1.24 3.44 -10.70
CA GLY A 28 -1.58 4.11 -9.46
C GLY A 28 -3.06 4.45 -9.32
N LYS A 29 -3.44 4.90 -8.14
CA LYS A 29 -4.82 5.29 -7.85
C LYS A 29 -5.27 6.43 -8.77
N SER A 30 -6.38 6.25 -9.50
CA SER A 30 -6.96 7.28 -10.37
C SER A 30 -7.98 8.14 -9.62
N GLU A 31 -8.31 9.33 -10.17
CA GLU A 31 -9.34 10.20 -9.59
C GLU A 31 -10.68 9.47 -9.42
N TRP A 32 -11.14 8.73 -10.43
CA TRP A 32 -12.40 8.00 -10.31
C TRP A 32 -12.35 6.80 -9.36
N SER A 33 -11.15 6.23 -9.11
CA SER A 33 -11.00 5.22 -8.04
C SER A 33 -11.20 5.83 -6.66
N LYS A 34 -10.81 7.10 -6.47
CA LYS A 34 -11.04 7.88 -5.25
C LYS A 34 -12.53 8.15 -5.02
N LEU A 35 -13.26 8.44 -6.08
CA LEU A 35 -14.70 8.73 -6.08
C LEU A 35 -15.58 7.46 -6.13
N ASN A 36 -14.99 6.26 -6.11
CA ASN A 36 -15.70 4.97 -6.22
C ASN A 36 -16.52 4.81 -7.50
N LEU A 37 -16.09 5.40 -8.64
CA LEU A 37 -16.75 5.29 -9.92
C LEU A 37 -16.22 4.09 -10.74
N PHE A 38 -17.06 3.60 -11.66
CA PHE A 38 -16.64 2.67 -12.70
C PHE A 38 -15.79 3.41 -13.74
N THR A 39 -14.51 3.10 -13.86
CA THR A 39 -13.61 3.84 -14.75
C THR A 39 -13.59 3.29 -16.18
N GLY A 40 -13.37 2.00 -16.33
CA GLY A 40 -13.34 1.36 -17.66
C GLY A 40 -12.29 1.93 -18.60
N TRP A 41 -12.70 2.22 -19.84
CA TRP A 41 -11.88 2.82 -20.88
C TRP A 41 -11.93 4.36 -20.89
N THR A 42 -12.70 4.97 -19.98
CA THR A 42 -12.64 6.42 -19.76
C THR A 42 -11.23 6.83 -19.35
N ASP A 43 -10.70 7.85 -20.03
CA ASP A 43 -9.31 8.26 -19.88
C ASP A 43 -9.11 9.22 -18.70
N VAL A 44 -9.26 8.66 -17.51
CA VAL A 44 -9.12 9.36 -16.22
C VAL A 44 -7.65 9.44 -15.79
N PRO A 45 -7.16 10.59 -15.28
CA PRO A 45 -5.80 10.73 -14.79
C PRO A 45 -5.54 9.96 -13.49
N LEU A 46 -4.27 9.85 -13.12
CA LEU A 46 -3.88 9.52 -11.75
C LEU A 46 -4.36 10.61 -10.79
N SER A 47 -4.65 10.24 -9.55
CA SER A 47 -4.75 11.19 -8.45
C SER A 47 -3.36 11.56 -7.94
N ASP A 48 -3.23 12.64 -7.13
CA ASP A 48 -1.95 12.99 -6.51
C ASP A 48 -1.33 11.79 -5.79
N LYS A 49 -2.14 11.06 -5.02
CA LYS A 49 -1.69 9.82 -4.40
C LYS A 49 -1.26 8.75 -5.41
N GLY A 50 -1.89 8.68 -6.57
CA GLY A 50 -1.52 7.75 -7.63
C GLY A 50 -0.17 8.09 -8.27
N HIS A 51 0.17 9.37 -8.38
CA HIS A 51 1.48 9.83 -8.80
C HIS A 51 2.54 9.46 -7.77
N GLU A 52 2.31 9.75 -6.47
CA GLU A 52 3.20 9.35 -5.37
C GLU A 52 3.43 7.83 -5.33
N GLU A 53 2.35 7.04 -5.45
CA GLU A 53 2.43 5.59 -5.51
C GLU A 53 3.31 5.11 -6.69
N ALA A 54 3.20 5.74 -7.88
CA ALA A 54 3.99 5.37 -9.05
C ALA A 54 5.48 5.67 -8.86
N ILE A 55 5.83 6.81 -8.26
CA ILE A 55 7.20 7.17 -7.88
C ILE A 55 7.77 6.13 -6.91
N LEU A 56 6.99 5.71 -5.89
CA LEU A 56 7.42 4.66 -4.95
C LEU A 56 7.69 3.32 -5.65
N GLY A 57 6.83 2.94 -6.62
CA GLY A 57 7.06 1.75 -7.44
C GLY A 57 8.35 1.81 -8.25
N GLY A 58 8.68 3.00 -8.78
CA GLY A 58 9.94 3.26 -9.47
C GLY A 58 11.16 3.15 -8.56
N LYS A 59 11.08 3.68 -7.33
CA LYS A 59 12.13 3.53 -6.32
C LYS A 59 12.39 2.07 -5.97
N LEU A 60 11.33 1.25 -5.81
CA LEU A 60 11.48 -0.19 -5.60
C LEU A 60 12.25 -0.86 -6.75
N LEU A 61 11.94 -0.52 -8.00
CA LEU A 61 12.65 -1.03 -9.17
C LEU A 61 14.12 -0.58 -9.18
N LYS A 62 14.40 0.69 -8.84
CA LYS A 62 15.75 1.23 -8.73
C LYS A 62 16.58 0.49 -7.68
N GLU A 63 16.05 0.34 -6.47
CA GLU A 63 16.70 -0.35 -5.37
C GLU A 63 16.92 -1.83 -5.67
N GLY A 64 16.00 -2.47 -6.40
CA GLY A 64 16.14 -3.85 -6.88
C GLY A 64 17.10 -3.99 -8.06
N GLY A 65 17.67 -2.91 -8.58
CA GLY A 65 18.61 -2.92 -9.73
C GLY A 65 17.94 -3.29 -11.06
N TYR A 66 16.60 -3.14 -11.16
CA TYR A 66 15.87 -3.48 -12.39
C TYR A 66 16.14 -2.48 -13.50
N LYS A 67 16.41 -3.02 -14.70
CA LYS A 67 16.57 -2.29 -15.95
C LYS A 67 15.74 -2.97 -17.03
N PHE A 68 15.27 -2.20 -18.00
CA PHE A 68 14.40 -2.67 -19.07
C PHE A 68 14.90 -2.23 -20.44
N ASP A 69 14.56 -3.02 -21.46
CA ASP A 69 14.84 -2.70 -22.87
C ASP A 69 13.61 -2.11 -23.56
N ILE A 70 12.41 -2.42 -23.04
CA ILE A 70 11.14 -1.94 -23.57
C ILE A 70 10.07 -1.91 -22.47
N CYS A 71 9.18 -0.92 -22.55
CA CYS A 71 7.97 -0.84 -21.73
C CYS A 71 6.72 -0.98 -22.60
N TYR A 72 5.81 -1.87 -22.22
CA TYR A 72 4.48 -1.97 -22.80
C TYR A 72 3.44 -1.34 -21.90
N THR A 73 2.54 -0.52 -22.45
CA THR A 73 1.48 0.11 -21.67
C THR A 73 0.17 0.23 -22.45
N SER A 74 -0.90 0.65 -21.78
CA SER A 74 -2.20 0.88 -22.40
C SER A 74 -2.29 2.26 -23.08
N PHE A 75 -3.42 2.52 -23.74
CA PHE A 75 -3.74 3.85 -24.29
C PHE A 75 -4.26 4.84 -23.22
N LEU A 76 -4.40 4.42 -21.97
CA LEU A 76 -5.01 5.23 -20.93
C LEU A 76 -3.95 5.94 -20.10
N LYS A 77 -4.10 7.28 -19.97
CA LYS A 77 -3.09 8.17 -19.36
C LYS A 77 -2.63 7.72 -17.97
N ARG A 78 -3.49 7.15 -17.14
CA ARG A 78 -3.11 6.64 -15.80
C ARG A 78 -2.04 5.54 -15.83
N ALA A 79 -2.08 4.65 -16.85
CA ALA A 79 -1.05 3.63 -17.02
C ALA A 79 0.21 4.22 -17.69
N ILE A 80 0.02 5.13 -18.65
CA ILE A 80 1.13 5.84 -19.32
C ILE A 80 1.92 6.68 -18.32
N HIS A 81 1.25 7.46 -17.47
CA HIS A 81 1.92 8.26 -16.43
C HIS A 81 2.60 7.37 -15.39
N THR A 82 1.99 6.22 -15.05
CA THR A 82 2.67 5.25 -14.19
C THR A 82 3.97 4.75 -14.84
N ALA A 83 3.94 4.38 -16.14
CA ALA A 83 5.14 3.98 -16.86
C ALA A 83 6.22 5.07 -16.83
N PHE A 84 5.86 6.33 -17.08
CA PHE A 84 6.80 7.45 -17.05
C PHE A 84 7.43 7.61 -15.67
N HIS A 85 6.66 7.61 -14.58
CA HIS A 85 7.22 7.70 -13.23
C HIS A 85 8.16 6.54 -12.89
N LEU A 86 7.81 5.31 -13.27
CA LEU A 86 8.67 4.15 -13.05
C LEU A 86 10.00 4.30 -13.81
N LEU A 87 9.95 4.68 -15.09
CA LEU A 87 11.12 4.80 -15.95
C LEU A 87 11.99 6.01 -15.57
N ASP A 88 11.39 7.12 -15.11
CA ASP A 88 12.09 8.30 -14.62
C ASP A 88 12.93 7.97 -13.38
N GLU A 89 12.34 7.29 -12.38
CA GLU A 89 13.04 6.90 -11.16
C GLU A 89 14.24 5.97 -11.40
N ILE A 90 14.21 5.15 -12.45
CA ILE A 90 15.30 4.23 -12.81
C ILE A 90 16.21 4.78 -13.92
N ASP A 91 16.04 6.06 -14.30
CA ASP A 91 16.85 6.74 -15.33
C ASP A 91 16.76 6.06 -16.71
N GLN A 92 15.54 5.64 -17.13
CA GLN A 92 15.32 4.91 -18.39
C GLN A 92 14.16 5.45 -19.24
N LEU A 93 13.84 6.75 -19.16
CA LEU A 93 12.84 7.37 -20.04
C LEU A 93 13.18 7.25 -21.54
N TYR A 94 14.44 6.98 -21.87
CA TYR A 94 14.94 6.85 -23.24
C TYR A 94 14.55 5.54 -23.94
N ILE A 95 14.09 4.51 -23.20
CA ILE A 95 13.72 3.23 -23.81
C ILE A 95 12.41 3.32 -24.58
N PRO A 96 12.18 2.47 -25.58
CA PRO A 96 10.90 2.41 -26.28
C PRO A 96 9.73 2.13 -25.35
N ILE A 97 8.64 2.91 -25.54
CA ILE A 97 7.35 2.67 -24.87
C ILE A 97 6.31 2.35 -25.93
N SER A 98 5.91 1.07 -25.99
CA SER A 98 4.86 0.60 -26.88
C SER A 98 3.50 0.69 -26.20
N LYS A 99 2.55 1.39 -26.85
CA LYS A 99 1.19 1.57 -26.34
C LYS A 99 0.21 0.74 -27.13
N SER A 100 -0.71 0.05 -26.47
CA SER A 100 -1.75 -0.74 -27.12
C SER A 100 -3.05 -0.76 -26.33
N PHE A 101 -4.20 -0.65 -27.00
CA PHE A 101 -5.50 -0.81 -26.37
C PHE A 101 -5.70 -2.23 -25.83
N HIS A 102 -4.98 -3.23 -26.34
CA HIS A 102 -5.04 -4.60 -25.83
C HIS A 102 -4.63 -4.68 -24.34
N LEU A 103 -3.88 -3.71 -23.83
CA LEU A 103 -3.53 -3.59 -22.42
C LEU A 103 -4.47 -2.66 -21.61
N ASN A 104 -5.51 -2.08 -22.25
CA ASN A 104 -6.51 -1.27 -21.53
C ASN A 104 -7.19 -2.09 -20.42
N GLY A 105 -7.73 -1.40 -19.43
CA GLY A 105 -8.56 -2.00 -18.39
C GLY A 105 -9.85 -2.62 -18.96
N ARG A 106 -10.65 -3.23 -18.09
CA ARG A 106 -11.96 -3.78 -18.46
C ARG A 106 -12.89 -2.66 -18.92
N HIS A 107 -13.56 -2.83 -20.06
CA HIS A 107 -14.59 -1.92 -20.52
C HIS A 107 -15.90 -2.19 -19.76
N TYR A 108 -16.30 -1.25 -18.90
CA TYR A 108 -17.50 -1.41 -18.07
C TYR A 108 -18.81 -0.97 -18.76
N GLY A 109 -18.79 -0.78 -20.08
CA GLY A 109 -19.98 -0.44 -20.86
C GLY A 109 -20.72 0.79 -20.33
N ALA A 110 -22.03 0.69 -20.26
CA ALA A 110 -22.91 1.76 -19.78
C ALA A 110 -22.67 2.15 -18.30
N LEU A 111 -21.96 1.32 -17.53
CA LEU A 111 -21.65 1.63 -16.13
C LEU A 111 -20.51 2.65 -15.96
N GLN A 112 -19.72 2.94 -17.00
CA GLN A 112 -18.60 3.87 -16.93
C GLN A 112 -19.09 5.27 -16.49
N GLY A 113 -18.41 5.85 -15.48
CA GLY A 113 -18.76 7.14 -14.86
C GLY A 113 -19.78 7.05 -13.73
N LEU A 114 -20.47 5.92 -13.54
CA LEU A 114 -21.47 5.77 -12.51
C LEU A 114 -20.84 5.33 -11.16
N ASN A 115 -21.47 5.74 -10.06
CA ASN A 115 -21.02 5.38 -8.71
C ASN A 115 -21.40 3.94 -8.40
N LYS A 116 -20.42 3.16 -7.91
CA LYS A 116 -20.62 1.72 -7.64
C LYS A 116 -21.63 1.44 -6.55
N LYS A 117 -21.77 2.34 -5.55
CA LYS A 117 -22.74 2.21 -4.46
C LYS A 117 -24.16 2.46 -4.98
N GLU A 118 -24.37 3.56 -5.69
CA GLU A 118 -25.67 3.91 -6.29
C GLU A 118 -26.15 2.85 -7.27
N ILE A 119 -25.26 2.31 -8.09
CA ILE A 119 -25.59 1.21 -9.02
C ILE A 119 -25.93 -0.07 -8.26
N SER A 120 -25.27 -0.36 -7.12
CA SER A 120 -25.63 -1.50 -6.27
C SER A 120 -26.98 -1.32 -5.59
N GLU A 121 -27.35 -0.11 -5.20
CA GLU A 121 -28.67 0.22 -4.67
C GLU A 121 -29.77 0.10 -5.75
N LYS A 122 -29.48 0.55 -6.98
CA LYS A 122 -30.43 0.52 -8.10
C LYS A 122 -30.69 -0.87 -8.67
N TYR A 123 -29.65 -1.70 -8.85
CA TYR A 123 -29.73 -2.97 -9.57
C TYR A 123 -29.56 -4.20 -8.66
N GLY A 124 -29.34 -4.00 -7.37
CA GLY A 124 -29.03 -5.06 -6.40
C GLY A 124 -27.55 -5.41 -6.37
N SER A 125 -27.03 -5.64 -5.14
CA SER A 125 -25.59 -5.91 -4.91
C SER A 125 -25.07 -7.14 -5.63
N GLU A 126 -25.85 -8.24 -5.69
CA GLU A 126 -25.45 -9.48 -6.34
C GLU A 126 -25.33 -9.34 -7.87
N LYS A 127 -26.24 -8.61 -8.51
CA LYS A 127 -26.16 -8.34 -9.95
C LYS A 127 -24.94 -7.50 -10.29
N VAL A 128 -24.67 -6.45 -9.50
CA VAL A 128 -23.50 -5.60 -9.69
C VAL A 128 -22.19 -6.35 -9.38
N LYS A 129 -22.19 -7.24 -8.39
CA LYS A 129 -21.08 -8.14 -8.09
C LYS A 129 -20.81 -9.09 -9.27
N THR A 130 -21.86 -9.65 -9.90
CA THR A 130 -21.76 -10.46 -11.11
C THR A 130 -21.09 -9.68 -12.25
N TRP A 131 -21.56 -8.47 -12.56
CA TRP A 131 -20.95 -7.62 -13.58
C TRP A 131 -19.49 -7.25 -13.31
N ARG A 132 -19.09 -7.18 -12.04
CA ARG A 132 -17.74 -6.82 -11.62
C ARG A 132 -16.79 -8.00 -11.53
N LYS A 133 -17.29 -9.20 -11.20
CA LYS A 133 -16.47 -10.35 -10.83
C LYS A 133 -16.66 -11.56 -11.73
N SER A 134 -17.77 -11.70 -12.45
CA SER A 134 -17.96 -12.86 -13.34
C SER A 134 -16.87 -12.93 -14.41
N PHE A 135 -16.42 -14.15 -14.71
CA PHE A 135 -15.50 -14.41 -15.80
C PHE A 135 -16.21 -14.25 -17.16
N HIS A 136 -17.45 -14.71 -17.29
CA HIS A 136 -18.18 -14.75 -18.56
C HIS A 136 -19.22 -13.63 -18.74
N ILE A 137 -19.77 -13.09 -17.66
CA ILE A 137 -20.90 -12.16 -17.75
C ILE A 137 -20.38 -10.70 -17.81
N PRO A 138 -20.59 -10.00 -18.93
CA PRO A 138 -20.21 -8.59 -19.05
C PRO A 138 -21.24 -7.66 -18.39
N PRO A 139 -20.88 -6.39 -18.11
CA PRO A 139 -21.85 -5.35 -17.76
C PRO A 139 -22.71 -4.97 -18.96
N PRO A 140 -23.78 -4.15 -18.79
CA PRO A 140 -24.58 -3.62 -19.90
C PRO A 140 -23.71 -2.90 -20.92
N ALA A 141 -23.95 -3.16 -22.22
CA ALA A 141 -23.22 -2.53 -23.31
C ALA A 141 -23.49 -1.02 -23.39
N LEU A 142 -22.55 -0.25 -23.95
CA LEU A 142 -22.80 1.08 -24.46
C LEU A 142 -23.68 1.01 -25.72
N GLU A 143 -24.42 2.07 -25.97
CA GLU A 143 -25.04 2.29 -27.27
C GLU A 143 -23.99 2.68 -28.31
N GLU A 144 -24.22 2.34 -29.58
CA GLU A 144 -23.25 2.64 -30.66
C GLU A 144 -22.95 4.13 -30.81
N LYS A 145 -23.93 4.98 -30.56
CA LYS A 145 -23.83 6.45 -30.66
C LYS A 145 -23.25 7.11 -29.39
N ASP A 146 -23.02 6.35 -28.33
CA ASP A 146 -22.48 6.91 -27.08
C ASP A 146 -21.08 7.48 -27.34
N GLU A 147 -20.82 8.69 -26.84
CA GLU A 147 -19.50 9.34 -26.96
C GLU A 147 -18.36 8.58 -26.30
N ARG A 148 -18.69 7.74 -25.29
CA ARG A 148 -17.74 6.86 -24.62
C ARG A 148 -17.42 5.60 -25.42
N ASN A 149 -18.14 5.34 -26.54
CA ASN A 149 -17.82 4.23 -27.43
C ASN A 149 -16.43 4.44 -28.04
N PRO A 150 -15.49 3.49 -27.89
CA PRO A 150 -14.14 3.62 -28.44
C PRO A 150 -14.12 3.86 -29.96
N ALA A 151 -15.08 3.31 -30.69
CA ALA A 151 -15.17 3.50 -32.14
C ALA A 151 -15.42 4.94 -32.57
N ASN A 152 -15.89 5.81 -31.65
CA ASN A 152 -16.15 7.22 -31.87
C ASN A 152 -15.00 8.13 -31.37
N GLN A 153 -13.90 7.55 -30.86
CA GLN A 153 -12.77 8.28 -30.29
C GLN A 153 -11.55 8.28 -31.21
N GLU A 154 -10.94 9.45 -31.39
CA GLU A 154 -9.77 9.67 -32.27
C GLU A 154 -8.61 8.70 -31.99
N ARG A 155 -8.35 8.37 -30.71
CA ARG A 155 -7.25 7.48 -30.30
C ARG A 155 -7.37 6.04 -30.82
N TYR A 156 -8.57 5.62 -31.25
CA TYR A 156 -8.83 4.27 -31.76
C TYR A 156 -9.14 4.24 -33.27
N LYS A 157 -9.07 5.37 -33.97
CA LYS A 157 -9.46 5.49 -35.38
C LYS A 157 -8.77 4.51 -36.35
N ASN A 158 -7.55 4.10 -36.01
CA ASN A 158 -6.74 3.19 -36.82
C ASN A 158 -7.09 1.71 -36.59
N TYR A 159 -8.05 1.40 -35.72
CA TYR A 159 -8.46 0.04 -35.41
C TYR A 159 -9.84 -0.26 -36.01
N PRO A 160 -10.03 -1.46 -36.57
CA PRO A 160 -11.37 -1.86 -37.08
C PRO A 160 -12.39 -1.81 -35.92
N LYS A 161 -13.56 -1.18 -36.19
CA LYS A 161 -14.63 -1.03 -35.18
C LYS A 161 -15.04 -2.36 -34.50
N LYS A 162 -15.03 -3.46 -35.24
CA LYS A 162 -15.36 -4.80 -34.76
C LYS A 162 -14.42 -5.30 -33.66
N HIS A 163 -13.24 -4.73 -33.49
CA HIS A 163 -12.28 -5.08 -32.43
C HIS A 163 -12.38 -4.17 -31.20
N LEU A 164 -13.24 -3.15 -31.26
CA LEU A 164 -13.42 -2.18 -30.18
C LEU A 164 -14.69 -2.53 -29.38
N PRO A 165 -14.57 -2.88 -28.08
CA PRO A 165 -15.69 -3.39 -27.30
C PRO A 165 -16.66 -2.30 -26.86
N LEU A 166 -17.95 -2.62 -26.79
CA LEU A 166 -18.98 -1.82 -26.12
C LEU A 166 -19.13 -2.18 -24.63
N HIS A 167 -18.63 -3.34 -24.23
CA HIS A 167 -18.50 -3.86 -22.88
C HIS A 167 -17.55 -5.06 -22.88
N GLU A 168 -17.07 -5.47 -21.72
CA GLU A 168 -16.21 -6.66 -21.60
C GLU A 168 -16.54 -7.48 -20.35
N SER A 169 -16.58 -8.80 -20.52
CA SER A 169 -16.40 -9.77 -19.43
C SER A 169 -14.89 -9.91 -19.10
N LEU A 170 -14.53 -10.70 -18.11
CA LEU A 170 -13.11 -10.98 -17.83
C LEU A 170 -12.52 -11.92 -18.90
N LYS A 171 -13.36 -12.77 -19.52
CA LYS A 171 -12.97 -13.62 -20.65
C LYS A 171 -12.57 -12.79 -21.88
N ASP A 172 -13.34 -11.77 -22.23
CA ASP A 172 -13.01 -10.90 -23.37
C ASP A 172 -11.67 -10.21 -23.18
N ILE A 173 -11.39 -9.77 -21.95
CA ILE A 173 -10.08 -9.20 -21.60
C ILE A 173 -8.98 -10.25 -21.70
N PHE A 174 -9.25 -11.47 -21.23
CA PHE A 174 -8.29 -12.58 -21.28
C PHE A 174 -7.91 -12.86 -22.75
N ASP A 175 -8.88 -13.00 -23.62
CA ASP A 175 -8.64 -13.32 -25.02
C ASP A 175 -7.77 -12.24 -25.69
N ARG A 176 -8.10 -10.94 -25.54
CA ARG A 176 -7.31 -9.85 -26.17
C ARG A 176 -5.93 -9.62 -25.56
N VAL A 177 -5.80 -9.79 -24.23
CA VAL A 177 -4.50 -9.59 -23.56
C VAL A 177 -3.56 -10.74 -23.87
N VAL A 178 -4.05 -11.98 -23.85
CA VAL A 178 -3.22 -13.17 -24.11
C VAL A 178 -2.80 -13.25 -25.58
N SER A 179 -3.70 -12.92 -26.53
CA SER A 179 -3.33 -12.80 -27.94
C SER A 179 -2.21 -11.78 -28.13
N TYR A 180 -2.39 -10.58 -27.59
CA TYR A 180 -1.36 -9.54 -27.68
C TYR A 180 -0.04 -9.91 -26.99
N TYR A 181 -0.11 -10.59 -25.85
CA TYR A 181 1.08 -11.08 -25.16
C TYR A 181 1.85 -12.08 -26.04
N ASN A 182 1.15 -13.07 -26.60
CA ASN A 182 1.78 -14.11 -27.41
C ASN A 182 2.32 -13.60 -28.75
N GLU A 183 1.62 -12.67 -29.39
CA GLU A 183 1.95 -12.18 -30.73
C GLU A 183 2.99 -11.05 -30.72
N VAL A 184 3.02 -10.23 -29.66
CA VAL A 184 3.82 -9.00 -29.64
C VAL A 184 4.84 -8.99 -28.49
N ILE A 185 4.44 -9.34 -27.26
CA ILE A 185 5.31 -9.19 -26.08
C ILE A 185 6.25 -10.38 -25.93
N LEU A 186 5.72 -11.60 -26.06
CA LEU A 186 6.50 -12.82 -25.90
C LEU A 186 7.67 -12.95 -26.90
N PRO A 187 7.56 -12.52 -28.18
CA PRO A 187 8.70 -12.47 -29.08
C PRO A 187 9.86 -11.61 -28.55
N ASP A 188 9.59 -10.46 -27.95
CA ASP A 188 10.63 -9.62 -27.34
C ASP A 188 11.29 -10.32 -26.14
N ILE A 189 10.51 -11.01 -25.31
CA ILE A 189 11.04 -11.81 -24.21
C ILE A 189 11.93 -12.95 -24.73
N LYS A 190 11.50 -13.63 -25.82
CA LYS A 190 12.29 -14.69 -26.49
C LYS A 190 13.62 -14.18 -27.06
N LEU A 191 13.70 -12.90 -27.44
CA LEU A 191 14.93 -12.25 -27.87
C LEU A 191 15.82 -11.79 -26.69
N GLY A 192 15.47 -12.15 -25.45
CA GLY A 192 16.22 -11.80 -24.24
C GLY A 192 15.99 -10.38 -23.72
N LYS A 193 15.00 -9.65 -24.27
CA LYS A 193 14.69 -8.29 -23.77
C LYS A 193 14.10 -8.34 -22.38
N LYS A 194 14.54 -7.42 -21.53
CA LYS A 194 13.98 -7.15 -20.20
C LYS A 194 12.72 -6.29 -20.36
N VAL A 195 11.55 -6.86 -20.08
CA VAL A 195 10.25 -6.26 -20.39
C VAL A 195 9.56 -5.74 -19.15
N LEU A 196 9.07 -4.49 -19.21
CA LEU A 196 8.15 -3.89 -18.25
C LEU A 196 6.75 -3.79 -18.87
N ILE A 197 5.71 -4.21 -18.16
CA ILE A 197 4.31 -3.99 -18.54
C ILE A 197 3.62 -3.14 -17.47
N THR A 198 3.13 -1.95 -17.85
CA THR A 198 2.28 -1.13 -16.99
C THR A 198 0.84 -1.15 -17.51
N ALA A 199 -0.08 -1.70 -16.72
CA ALA A 199 -1.45 -1.90 -17.17
C ALA A 199 -2.48 -1.75 -16.04
N HIS A 200 -3.61 -2.45 -16.13
CA HIS A 200 -4.75 -2.30 -15.22
C HIS A 200 -5.05 -3.61 -14.48
N GLY A 201 -5.78 -3.51 -13.36
CA GLY A 201 -6.06 -4.67 -12.52
C GLY A 201 -6.64 -5.87 -13.28
N ASN A 202 -7.59 -5.66 -14.20
CA ASN A 202 -8.21 -6.78 -14.94
C ASN A 202 -7.33 -7.28 -16.11
N SER A 203 -6.60 -6.40 -16.79
CA SER A 203 -5.66 -6.84 -17.83
C SER A 203 -4.48 -7.62 -17.26
N LEU A 204 -3.94 -7.20 -16.11
CA LEU A 204 -2.92 -7.96 -15.41
C LEU A 204 -3.46 -9.27 -14.83
N LYS A 205 -4.71 -9.30 -14.32
CA LYS A 205 -5.36 -10.56 -13.94
C LYS A 205 -5.41 -11.57 -15.10
N ALA A 206 -5.80 -11.10 -16.29
CA ALA A 206 -5.86 -11.93 -17.46
C ALA A 206 -4.49 -12.54 -17.82
N LEU A 207 -3.44 -11.73 -17.79
CA LEU A 207 -2.08 -12.20 -18.04
C LEU A 207 -1.59 -13.17 -16.96
N ILE A 208 -1.82 -12.85 -15.67
CA ILE A 208 -1.47 -13.73 -14.55
C ILE A 208 -2.22 -15.06 -14.61
N LYS A 209 -3.54 -15.04 -14.96
CA LYS A 209 -4.29 -16.27 -15.19
C LYS A 209 -3.63 -17.17 -16.24
N TYR A 210 -3.17 -16.58 -17.33
CA TYR A 210 -2.50 -17.31 -18.40
C TYR A 210 -1.14 -17.87 -17.95
N LEU A 211 -0.31 -17.03 -17.36
CA LEU A 211 1.05 -17.43 -16.95
C LEU A 211 1.07 -18.46 -15.82
N ASP A 212 0.19 -18.33 -14.84
CA ASP A 212 0.13 -19.22 -13.67
C ASP A 212 -0.88 -20.36 -13.84
N ASN A 213 -1.57 -20.44 -14.99
CA ASN A 213 -2.64 -21.42 -15.25
C ASN A 213 -3.73 -21.45 -14.14
N ILE A 214 -4.13 -20.25 -13.65
CA ILE A 214 -5.16 -20.11 -12.61
C ILE A 214 -6.54 -20.43 -13.17
N SER A 215 -7.39 -21.12 -12.41
CA SER A 215 -8.77 -21.43 -12.82
C SER A 215 -9.63 -20.17 -12.97
N GLU A 216 -10.80 -20.32 -13.64
CA GLU A 216 -11.76 -19.22 -13.80
C GLU A 216 -12.39 -18.79 -12.47
N GLN A 217 -12.55 -19.73 -11.55
CA GLN A 217 -13.10 -19.49 -10.21
C GLN A 217 -12.13 -18.70 -9.33
N GLU A 218 -10.85 -19.07 -9.34
CA GLU A 218 -9.82 -18.44 -8.51
C GLU A 218 -9.45 -17.04 -8.98
N ILE A 219 -9.38 -16.82 -10.32
CA ILE A 219 -8.92 -15.53 -10.88
C ILE A 219 -9.83 -14.37 -10.51
N VAL A 220 -11.12 -14.59 -10.30
CA VAL A 220 -12.08 -13.52 -10.01
C VAL A 220 -11.80 -12.82 -8.67
N ASP A 221 -11.24 -13.54 -7.71
CA ASP A 221 -10.94 -13.01 -6.38
C ASP A 221 -9.48 -12.52 -6.23
N LEU A 222 -8.61 -12.79 -7.19
CA LEU A 222 -7.24 -12.29 -7.18
C LEU A 222 -7.23 -10.76 -7.08
N LYS A 223 -6.48 -10.21 -6.15
CA LYS A 223 -6.29 -8.76 -5.99
C LYS A 223 -4.89 -8.38 -6.45
N ILE A 224 -4.80 -7.45 -7.39
CA ILE A 224 -3.52 -6.88 -7.84
C ILE A 224 -3.30 -5.56 -7.09
N ARG A 225 -2.20 -5.46 -6.35
CA ARG A 225 -1.80 -4.22 -5.66
C ARG A 225 -1.50 -3.11 -6.68
N THR A 226 -1.79 -1.85 -6.33
CA THR A 226 -1.40 -0.70 -7.15
C THR A 226 0.08 -0.41 -6.95
N ASN A 227 0.78 -0.08 -8.02
CA ASN A 227 2.19 0.35 -8.03
C ASN A 227 3.20 -0.52 -7.29
N THR A 228 2.83 -1.72 -6.88
CA THR A 228 3.78 -2.71 -6.38
C THR A 228 4.18 -3.60 -7.54
N PRO A 229 5.44 -3.58 -8.00
CA PRO A 229 5.88 -4.41 -9.12
C PRO A 229 5.70 -5.89 -8.80
N ILE A 230 5.19 -6.63 -9.76
CA ILE A 230 5.09 -8.10 -9.74
C ILE A 230 6.21 -8.62 -10.63
N ILE A 231 7.07 -9.44 -10.09
CA ILE A 231 8.20 -10.04 -10.78
C ILE A 231 7.85 -11.46 -11.15
N TYR A 232 8.00 -11.80 -12.41
CA TYR A 232 8.05 -13.18 -12.91
C TYR A 232 9.48 -13.55 -13.22
N GLU A 233 9.88 -14.74 -12.79
CA GLU A 233 11.13 -15.40 -13.20
C GLU A 233 10.76 -16.63 -14.00
N PHE A 234 11.44 -16.85 -15.13
CA PHE A 234 11.15 -17.92 -16.07
C PHE A 234 12.35 -18.87 -16.21
N ASP A 235 12.07 -20.13 -16.50
CA ASP A 235 13.06 -21.09 -16.98
C ASP A 235 13.44 -20.85 -18.45
N ASP A 236 14.38 -21.64 -18.96
CA ASP A 236 14.87 -21.54 -20.34
C ASP A 236 13.77 -21.79 -21.41
N ASN A 237 12.66 -22.41 -21.03
CA ASN A 237 11.49 -22.64 -21.88
C ASN A 237 10.45 -21.54 -21.72
N LEU A 238 10.76 -20.47 -21.02
CA LEU A 238 9.85 -19.36 -20.67
C LEU A 238 8.62 -19.81 -19.89
N LYS A 239 8.73 -20.89 -19.11
CA LYS A 239 7.73 -21.30 -18.14
C LYS A 239 7.96 -20.55 -16.81
N PRO A 240 6.93 -19.92 -16.22
CA PRO A 240 7.07 -19.28 -14.93
C PRO A 240 7.50 -20.26 -13.83
N ILE A 241 8.59 -19.96 -13.15
CA ILE A 241 9.09 -20.72 -11.99
C ILE A 241 8.82 -20.00 -10.66
N LYS A 242 8.71 -18.69 -10.71
CA LYS A 242 8.43 -17.88 -9.52
C LYS A 242 7.69 -16.61 -9.88
N ARG A 243 6.73 -16.22 -9.02
CA ARG A 243 6.09 -14.91 -9.03
C ARG A 243 6.06 -14.34 -7.63
N TYR A 244 6.44 -13.07 -7.47
CA TYR A 244 6.41 -12.37 -6.19
C TYR A 244 6.20 -10.87 -6.40
N TYR A 245 5.77 -10.19 -5.34
CA TYR A 245 5.74 -8.74 -5.32
C TYR A 245 7.11 -8.20 -4.90
N LEU A 246 7.60 -7.21 -5.62
CA LEU A 246 8.77 -6.45 -5.20
C LEU A 246 8.29 -5.41 -4.19
N ASP A 247 8.25 -5.78 -2.93
CA ASP A 247 7.92 -4.85 -1.86
C ASP A 247 8.95 -4.96 -0.71
N TYR A 248 8.89 -4.01 0.22
CA TYR A 248 9.83 -3.97 1.33
C TYR A 248 9.62 -5.11 2.36
N GLN A 249 8.65 -6.01 2.15
CA GLN A 249 8.26 -7.04 3.11
C GLN A 249 8.85 -8.43 2.84
N ASP A 250 9.43 -8.68 1.66
CA ASP A 250 9.83 -10.03 1.27
C ASP A 250 11.25 -10.45 1.71
N ASN A 251 12.04 -9.55 2.34
CA ASN A 251 13.34 -9.95 2.92
C ASN A 251 13.72 -9.12 4.16
N PRO A 252 13.47 -9.64 5.39
CA PRO A 252 13.82 -8.94 6.62
C PRO A 252 15.32 -8.64 6.78
N ASN A 253 16.21 -9.46 6.20
CA ASN A 253 17.66 -9.25 6.28
C ASN A 253 18.17 -8.20 5.27
N ASP A 254 17.54 -8.08 4.10
CA ASP A 254 17.83 -7.01 3.14
C ASP A 254 17.35 -5.64 3.63
N ILE A 255 16.28 -5.59 4.44
CA ILE A 255 15.81 -4.35 5.06
C ILE A 255 16.88 -3.75 5.97
N LEU A 256 17.54 -4.57 6.80
CA LEU A 256 18.61 -4.10 7.69
C LEU A 256 19.86 -3.66 6.93
N ASN A 257 20.22 -4.36 5.86
CA ASN A 257 21.38 -4.01 5.03
C ASN A 257 21.08 -2.83 4.10
N LYS A 258 19.84 -2.71 3.57
CA LYS A 258 19.41 -1.57 2.73
C LYS A 258 19.12 -0.32 3.55
N ILE A 259 18.59 -0.44 4.76
CA ILE A 259 18.50 0.70 5.71
C ILE A 259 19.91 1.21 6.06
N LYS A 260 20.92 0.34 6.17
CA LYS A 260 22.32 0.75 6.31
C LYS A 260 22.84 1.44 5.04
N ALA A 261 22.58 0.88 3.85
CA ALA A 261 23.02 1.46 2.57
C ALA A 261 22.28 2.75 2.20
N ILE A 262 20.98 2.89 2.54
CA ILE A 262 20.22 4.15 2.41
C ILE A 262 20.72 5.19 3.42
N LYS A 263 21.13 4.78 4.61
CA LYS A 263 21.81 5.70 5.57
C LYS A 263 23.12 6.26 5.02
N ASP A 264 23.80 5.50 4.17
CA ASP A 264 25.08 5.90 3.57
C ASP A 264 24.91 6.72 2.26
N GLN A 265 23.73 6.63 1.58
CA GLN A 265 23.42 7.41 0.36
C GLN A 265 22.52 8.63 0.60
N ASP A 266 21.63 8.60 1.59
CA ASP A 266 20.77 9.72 1.98
C ASP A 266 21.41 10.55 3.12
N SER A 267 22.64 10.99 2.93
CA SER A 267 23.29 12.00 3.79
C SER A 267 22.53 13.35 3.84
N ASN A 268 21.33 13.43 3.25
CA ASN A 268 20.47 14.62 3.23
C ASN A 268 19.05 14.44 3.87
N SER A 269 18.66 13.27 4.38
CA SER A 269 17.44 13.15 5.21
C SER A 269 17.75 12.48 6.55
N ASN A 270 18.11 13.28 7.55
CA ASN A 270 18.35 12.87 8.94
C ASN A 270 17.06 12.43 9.68
N LEU A 271 16.25 11.54 9.10
CA LEU A 271 15.08 10.98 9.77
C LEU A 271 15.46 9.70 10.51
N ASN A 272 15.46 9.71 11.82
CA ASN A 272 15.70 8.56 12.69
C ASN A 272 14.48 8.28 13.55
N ILE A 273 14.20 6.99 13.80
CA ILE A 273 13.25 6.60 14.86
C ILE A 273 14.05 5.78 15.87
N ILE A 274 14.11 6.27 17.08
CA ILE A 274 14.82 5.64 18.20
C ILE A 274 13.84 5.24 19.29
N ILE A 275 14.10 4.14 19.98
CA ILE A 275 13.39 3.76 21.20
C ILE A 275 14.27 4.11 22.39
N VAL A 276 13.70 4.81 23.37
CA VAL A 276 14.34 5.20 24.62
C VAL A 276 13.41 4.87 25.80
N ASN A 277 13.98 4.34 26.87
CA ASN A 277 13.22 4.02 28.09
C ASN A 277 13.02 5.26 28.98
N LYS A 278 13.76 6.31 28.72
CA LYS A 278 13.66 7.61 29.44
C LYS A 278 14.15 8.72 28.51
N LEU A 279 13.46 9.85 28.55
CA LEU A 279 13.86 11.04 27.82
C LEU A 279 15.06 11.72 28.50
N SER A 280 15.96 12.31 27.70
CA SER A 280 16.94 13.27 28.19
C SER A 280 16.26 14.62 28.50
N GLU A 281 16.90 15.48 29.26
CA GLU A 281 16.35 16.82 29.58
C GLU A 281 16.05 17.65 28.32
N GLU A 282 16.83 17.49 27.28
CA GLU A 282 16.64 18.17 26.00
C GLU A 282 15.44 17.60 25.25
N GLN A 283 15.30 16.28 25.22
CA GLN A 283 14.15 15.58 24.65
C GLN A 283 12.86 15.88 25.43
N GLU A 284 12.90 15.98 26.75
CA GLU A 284 11.75 16.38 27.57
C GLU A 284 11.18 17.74 27.15
N LYS A 285 12.05 18.73 26.89
CA LYS A 285 11.64 20.06 26.44
C LYS A 285 10.96 20.01 25.07
N GLU A 286 11.52 19.26 24.12
CA GLU A 286 10.94 19.13 22.79
C GLU A 286 9.60 18.35 22.81
N VAL A 287 9.54 17.25 23.55
CA VAL A 287 8.31 16.46 23.72
C VAL A 287 7.22 17.26 24.41
N TRP A 288 7.59 18.08 25.42
CA TRP A 288 6.66 18.98 26.09
C TRP A 288 5.97 19.96 25.12
N GLU A 289 6.74 20.63 24.25
CA GLU A 289 6.16 21.54 23.26
C GLU A 289 5.21 20.81 22.29
N ILE A 290 5.53 19.58 21.89
CA ILE A 290 4.64 18.76 21.05
C ILE A 290 3.35 18.41 21.79
N VAL A 291 3.42 17.99 23.07
CA VAL A 291 2.27 17.65 23.93
C VAL A 291 1.38 18.87 24.14
N LYS A 292 1.97 20.02 24.49
CA LYS A 292 1.26 21.28 24.71
C LYS A 292 0.50 21.75 23.46
N ASN A 293 1.14 21.68 22.30
CA ASN A 293 0.54 22.07 21.03
C ASN A 293 -0.56 21.13 20.57
N ALA A 294 -0.58 19.88 21.03
CA ALA A 294 -1.57 18.86 20.69
C ALA A 294 -2.73 18.75 21.70
N ASP A 295 -2.76 19.54 22.75
CA ASP A 295 -3.72 19.43 23.87
C ASP A 295 -5.17 19.26 23.39
N ASN A 296 -5.63 20.13 22.50
CA ASN A 296 -7.00 20.14 22.00
C ASN A 296 -7.26 19.16 20.84
N ASP A 297 -6.25 18.40 20.39
CA ASP A 297 -6.41 17.39 19.35
C ASP A 297 -6.97 16.07 19.91
N PHE A 298 -7.06 15.96 21.24
CA PHE A 298 -7.55 14.79 21.95
C PHE A 298 -8.93 15.01 22.56
N ILE A 299 -9.68 13.91 22.70
CA ILE A 299 -11.01 13.88 23.32
C ILE A 299 -10.99 12.89 24.50
N PRO A 300 -11.16 13.37 25.75
CA PRO A 300 -11.05 14.78 26.18
C PRO A 300 -9.63 15.32 26.03
N SER A 301 -9.45 16.66 26.12
CA SER A 301 -8.14 17.31 25.99
C SER A 301 -7.11 16.74 26.96
N LEU A 302 -5.81 16.82 26.61
CA LEU A 302 -4.73 16.30 27.47
C LEU A 302 -4.66 17.05 28.80
N SER A 303 -4.91 18.35 28.83
CA SER A 303 -4.96 19.18 30.05
C SER A 303 -6.06 18.78 31.04
N SER A 304 -7.06 18.03 30.60
CA SER A 304 -8.13 17.48 31.46
C SER A 304 -7.81 16.08 32.01
N ARG A 305 -6.64 15.51 31.66
CA ARG A 305 -6.23 14.16 32.08
C ARG A 305 -5.26 14.22 33.23
N VAL A 306 -5.33 13.20 34.10
CA VAL A 306 -4.41 13.04 35.24
C VAL A 306 -3.37 11.96 34.99
N ASP A 307 -3.65 11.00 34.10
CA ASP A 307 -2.71 9.97 33.67
C ASP A 307 -2.99 9.50 32.22
N THR A 308 -2.14 8.60 31.71
CA THR A 308 -2.18 8.10 30.34
C THR A 308 -3.14 6.93 30.13
N VAL A 309 -3.52 6.23 31.21
CA VAL A 309 -4.34 4.98 31.18
C VAL A 309 -5.74 5.16 31.80
N GLN A 310 -6.09 6.34 32.27
CA GLN A 310 -7.36 6.61 32.95
C GLN A 310 -8.60 6.26 32.10
N LYS A 311 -9.69 5.81 32.76
CA LYS A 311 -11.01 5.68 32.17
C LYS A 311 -11.78 6.99 32.27
N PHE A 312 -12.52 7.36 31.22
CA PHE A 312 -13.13 8.70 31.11
C PHE A 312 -14.54 8.80 31.68
N LYS A 313 -15.28 7.66 31.83
CA LYS A 313 -16.64 7.65 32.41
C LYS A 313 -16.76 8.30 33.77
N ASN A 314 -15.70 8.29 34.57
CA ASN A 314 -15.68 8.88 35.91
C ASN A 314 -15.36 10.38 35.91
N LEU A 315 -15.09 10.99 34.75
CA LEU A 315 -14.77 12.43 34.63
C LEU A 315 -16.03 13.33 34.64
N LYS A 316 -17.25 12.78 34.67
CA LYS A 316 -18.49 13.56 34.80
C LYS A 316 -18.59 14.36 36.11
N SER A 317 -17.73 14.11 37.09
CA SER A 317 -17.67 14.78 38.39
C SER A 317 -16.47 15.72 38.60
N VAL A 318 -15.53 15.80 37.67
CA VAL A 318 -14.44 16.75 37.75
C VAL A 318 -14.85 18.02 36.98
N PRO A 319 -14.95 19.19 37.65
CA PRO A 319 -15.21 20.46 36.96
C PRO A 319 -14.17 20.66 35.86
N ASN A 320 -14.62 21.12 34.68
CA ASN A 320 -13.76 21.57 33.55
C ASN A 320 -12.86 22.76 33.97
N LYS A 321 -11.99 22.60 34.97
CA LYS A 321 -10.87 23.49 35.17
C LYS A 321 -9.78 23.08 34.17
N LYS A 322 -9.84 23.66 32.97
CA LYS A 322 -8.64 23.76 32.14
C LYS A 322 -7.53 24.31 33.02
N ASP A 323 -6.48 23.51 33.21
CA ASP A 323 -5.29 24.02 33.85
C ASP A 323 -4.74 25.09 32.91
N ASN A 324 -4.76 26.37 33.33
CA ASN A 324 -4.35 27.49 32.48
C ASN A 324 -2.88 27.36 32.03
N ASN A 325 -2.12 26.43 32.63
CA ASN A 325 -0.73 26.15 32.36
C ASN A 325 -0.50 24.99 31.34
N GLY A 326 -1.56 24.41 30.74
CA GLY A 326 -1.48 23.31 29.77
C GLY A 326 -1.49 21.91 30.43
N PRO A 327 -1.15 20.83 29.68
CA PRO A 327 -1.28 19.45 30.12
C PRO A 327 -0.13 18.95 31.02
N ILE A 328 0.24 19.73 32.06
CA ILE A 328 1.40 19.45 32.92
C ILE A 328 1.26 18.09 33.63
N LYS A 329 0.11 17.79 34.24
CA LYS A 329 -0.11 16.54 34.98
C LYS A 329 0.03 15.34 34.07
N PHE A 330 -0.56 15.41 32.86
CA PHE A 330 -0.44 14.38 31.83
C PHE A 330 1.01 14.20 31.39
N PHE A 331 1.76 15.29 31.25
CA PHE A 331 3.16 15.24 30.85
C PHE A 331 4.06 14.60 31.90
N GLU A 332 3.83 14.89 33.19
CA GLU A 332 4.56 14.26 34.30
C GLU A 332 4.33 12.73 34.37
N GLU A 333 3.16 12.24 33.95
CA GLU A 333 2.90 10.81 33.87
C GLU A 333 3.55 10.17 32.61
N ILE A 334 3.41 10.81 31.45
CA ILE A 334 3.98 10.25 30.21
C ILE A 334 5.51 10.14 30.27
N LYS A 335 6.20 11.03 30.98
CA LYS A 335 7.67 10.98 31.16
C LYS A 335 8.17 9.69 31.80
N LYS A 336 7.32 8.95 32.50
CA LYS A 336 7.64 7.68 33.14
C LYS A 336 7.62 6.48 32.18
N GLU A 337 7.13 6.68 30.97
CA GLU A 337 6.95 5.64 29.96
C GLU A 337 8.18 5.48 29.05
N SER A 338 8.21 4.44 28.25
CA SER A 338 9.15 4.25 27.14
C SER A 338 8.66 4.98 25.89
N PHE A 339 9.57 5.47 25.04
CA PHE A 339 9.26 6.28 23.87
C PHE A 339 9.86 5.70 22.60
N ALA A 340 9.09 5.75 21.49
CA ALA A 340 9.61 5.75 20.13
C ALA A 340 9.58 7.18 19.61
N LEU A 341 10.75 7.79 19.40
CA LEU A 341 10.92 9.19 18.97
C LEU A 341 11.23 9.26 17.48
N ILE A 342 10.50 10.09 16.74
CA ILE A 342 10.84 10.45 15.37
C ILE A 342 11.70 11.70 15.41
N ILE A 343 12.96 11.56 15.01
CA ILE A 343 13.94 12.65 14.99
C ILE A 343 14.32 12.92 13.52
N LYS A 344 14.19 14.18 13.11
CA LYS A 344 14.64 14.64 11.79
C LYS A 344 15.49 15.89 11.94
N ASN A 345 16.67 15.87 11.34
CA ASN A 345 17.65 16.97 11.45
C ASN A 345 17.94 17.37 12.93
N GLY A 346 18.02 16.37 13.80
CA GLY A 346 18.26 16.59 15.23
C GLY A 346 17.06 17.06 16.04
N LYS A 347 15.88 17.27 15.44
CA LYS A 347 14.65 17.73 16.10
C LYS A 347 13.61 16.62 16.18
N ILE A 348 12.88 16.51 17.29
CA ILE A 348 11.77 15.58 17.46
C ILE A 348 10.54 16.09 16.69
N GLU A 349 10.09 15.34 15.67
CA GLU A 349 8.88 15.63 14.87
C GLU A 349 7.63 14.89 15.37
N GLY A 350 7.78 13.96 16.31
CA GLY A 350 6.68 13.22 16.91
C GLY A 350 7.18 12.06 17.77
N PHE A 351 6.26 11.46 18.52
CA PHE A 351 6.57 10.35 19.39
C PHE A 351 5.37 9.42 19.59
N MET A 352 5.69 8.20 20.05
CA MET A 352 4.76 7.21 20.57
C MET A 352 5.29 6.78 21.93
N SER A 353 4.45 6.85 22.98
CA SER A 353 4.83 6.36 24.30
C SER A 353 4.09 5.07 24.63
N PHE A 354 4.71 4.22 25.43
CA PHE A 354 4.16 2.92 25.80
C PHE A 354 4.69 2.43 27.15
N ILE A 355 3.89 1.60 27.82
CA ILE A 355 4.22 0.92 29.06
C ILE A 355 4.48 -0.55 28.74
N GLU A 356 5.64 -1.07 29.15
CA GLU A 356 6.02 -2.46 28.96
C GLU A 356 5.32 -3.36 29.99
N ASP A 357 4.94 -4.57 29.58
CA ASP A 357 4.32 -5.61 30.41
C ASP A 357 3.12 -5.11 31.26
N TYR A 358 2.34 -4.20 30.66
CA TYR A 358 1.16 -3.60 31.30
C TYR A 358 0.02 -4.62 31.45
N SER A 359 -0.60 -4.65 32.64
CA SER A 359 -1.79 -5.49 32.91
C SER A 359 -3.07 -4.78 32.44
N LEU A 360 -3.44 -4.96 31.19
CA LEU A 360 -4.65 -4.37 30.60
C LEU A 360 -5.89 -5.14 31.01
N SER A 361 -6.79 -4.48 31.76
CA SER A 361 -8.10 -5.05 32.14
C SER A 361 -9.12 -4.83 31.03
N LEU A 362 -9.56 -5.90 30.40
CA LEU A 362 -10.64 -5.98 29.43
C LEU A 362 -11.86 -6.70 30.03
N ASN A 363 -13.02 -6.62 29.36
CA ASN A 363 -14.24 -7.30 29.82
C ASN A 363 -14.09 -8.82 29.91
N GLU A 364 -13.23 -9.42 29.08
CA GLU A 364 -12.95 -10.86 29.02
C GLU A 364 -11.82 -11.30 29.97
N GLY A 365 -11.21 -10.39 30.71
CA GLY A 365 -10.13 -10.69 31.65
C GLY A 365 -8.93 -9.73 31.52
N VAL A 366 -7.82 -10.09 32.16
CA VAL A 366 -6.58 -9.30 32.17
C VAL A 366 -5.63 -9.84 31.11
N VAL A 367 -5.07 -8.94 30.29
CA VAL A 367 -4.08 -9.24 29.27
C VAL A 367 -2.78 -8.52 29.60
N ILE A 368 -1.67 -9.26 29.72
CA ILE A 368 -0.34 -8.66 29.84
C ILE A 368 0.14 -8.33 28.44
N CYS A 369 0.51 -7.08 28.19
CA CYS A 369 0.91 -6.56 26.89
C CYS A 369 1.79 -5.30 27.01
N ASP A 370 2.54 -4.98 25.96
CA ASP A 370 3.10 -3.65 25.82
C ASP A 370 1.99 -2.70 25.37
N TYR A 371 1.67 -1.73 26.19
CA TYR A 371 0.49 -0.90 26.01
C TYR A 371 0.85 0.50 25.51
N ILE A 372 0.54 0.80 24.26
CA ILE A 372 0.75 2.11 23.64
C ILE A 372 -0.31 3.07 24.16
N THR A 373 0.12 4.07 24.91
CA THR A 373 -0.72 5.03 25.64
C THR A 373 -0.99 6.30 24.84
N THR A 374 0.03 6.81 24.15
CA THR A 374 -0.01 8.12 23.46
C THR A 374 0.74 8.11 22.15
N ILE A 375 0.19 8.76 21.13
CA ILE A 375 0.84 8.98 19.84
C ILE A 375 0.59 10.44 19.45
N ILE A 376 1.64 11.22 19.29
CA ILE A 376 1.55 12.61 18.85
C ILE A 376 2.57 12.88 17.75
N ILE A 377 2.10 13.44 16.64
CA ILE A 377 2.94 13.98 15.56
C ILE A 377 2.76 15.50 15.55
N ASP A 378 3.86 16.24 15.51
CA ASP A 378 3.85 17.70 15.34
C ASP A 378 2.94 18.09 14.15
N LYS A 379 2.14 19.14 14.33
CA LYS A 379 1.12 19.55 13.35
C LYS A 379 1.69 19.78 11.95
N ASN A 380 2.91 20.30 11.87
CA ASN A 380 3.59 20.59 10.60
C ASN A 380 4.20 19.33 9.95
N CYS A 381 4.20 18.22 10.68
CA CYS A 381 4.83 16.95 10.27
C CYS A 381 3.83 15.81 10.02
N ARG A 382 2.52 16.11 10.05
CA ARG A 382 1.45 15.12 9.82
C ARG A 382 1.38 14.69 8.35
N ASN A 383 0.67 13.60 8.10
CA ASN A 383 0.45 13.00 6.77
C ASN A 383 1.72 12.42 6.10
N LYS A 384 2.84 12.31 6.82
CA LYS A 384 4.11 11.71 6.35
C LYS A 384 4.24 10.21 6.68
N GLY A 385 3.16 9.56 7.13
CA GLY A 385 3.16 8.14 7.49
C GLY A 385 3.90 7.79 8.80
N TYR A 386 4.25 8.76 9.62
CA TYR A 386 5.06 8.59 10.82
C TYR A 386 4.45 7.64 11.86
N THR A 387 3.14 7.73 12.09
CA THR A 387 2.42 6.81 12.99
C THR A 387 2.62 5.36 12.59
N GLN A 388 2.47 5.04 11.31
CA GLN A 388 2.68 3.68 10.80
C GLN A 388 4.14 3.24 10.94
N LYS A 389 5.11 4.14 10.69
CA LYS A 389 6.55 3.85 10.85
C LYS A 389 6.90 3.50 12.30
N MET A 390 6.37 4.23 13.27
CA MET A 390 6.58 3.93 14.70
C MET A 390 5.98 2.59 15.10
N TYR A 391 4.75 2.28 14.68
CA TYR A 391 4.16 0.96 14.92
C TYR A 391 5.01 -0.16 14.34
N ASN A 392 5.48 -0.02 13.10
CA ASN A 392 6.30 -1.04 12.45
C ASN A 392 7.59 -1.32 13.24
N ILE A 393 8.23 -0.29 13.81
CA ILE A 393 9.44 -0.45 14.62
C ILE A 393 9.13 -1.17 15.93
N ILE A 394 8.07 -0.78 16.64
CA ILE A 394 7.67 -1.44 17.88
C ILE A 394 7.29 -2.90 17.61
N LEU A 395 6.47 -3.17 16.60
CA LEU A 395 6.07 -4.53 16.23
C LEU A 395 7.27 -5.40 15.83
N ASN A 396 8.25 -4.84 15.13
CA ASN A 396 9.46 -5.58 14.72
C ASN A 396 10.41 -5.88 15.89
N GLN A 397 10.52 -4.98 16.85
CA GLN A 397 11.38 -5.19 18.02
C GLN A 397 10.75 -6.07 19.10
N ARG A 398 9.42 -6.20 19.09
CA ARG A 398 8.63 -6.87 20.14
C ARG A 398 7.70 -7.95 19.55
N LYS A 399 8.26 -8.75 18.62
CA LYS A 399 7.52 -9.79 17.88
C LYS A 399 6.90 -10.87 18.76
N ASP A 400 7.49 -11.11 19.92
CA ASP A 400 7.10 -12.11 20.93
C ASP A 400 6.08 -11.56 21.95
N LYS A 401 5.80 -10.27 21.91
CA LYS A 401 4.91 -9.59 22.85
C LYS A 401 3.52 -9.33 22.26
N LYS A 402 2.51 -9.35 23.11
CA LYS A 402 1.21 -8.75 22.78
C LYS A 402 1.33 -7.24 22.80
N ILE A 403 0.82 -6.56 21.79
CA ILE A 403 0.80 -5.10 21.72
C ILE A 403 -0.64 -4.63 21.76
N ALA A 404 -0.96 -3.74 22.67
CA ALA A 404 -2.29 -3.15 22.76
C ALA A 404 -2.26 -1.62 22.67
N THR A 405 -3.37 -1.04 22.27
CA THR A 405 -3.58 0.42 22.28
C THR A 405 -5.07 0.73 22.36
N ARG A 406 -5.40 1.98 22.64
CA ARG A 406 -6.77 2.48 22.56
C ARG A 406 -6.86 3.79 21.82
N THR A 407 -8.00 4.03 21.20
CA THR A 407 -8.32 5.30 20.54
C THR A 407 -9.80 5.63 20.76
N TRP A 408 -10.31 6.68 20.14
CA TRP A 408 -11.74 6.99 20.17
C TRP A 408 -12.41 6.66 18.84
N SER A 409 -13.69 6.32 18.90
CA SER A 409 -14.47 5.81 17.77
C SER A 409 -14.56 6.74 16.55
N LYS A 410 -14.28 8.03 16.71
CA LYS A 410 -14.22 9.01 15.62
C LYS A 410 -12.81 9.21 15.04
N ASN A 411 -11.78 8.58 15.59
CA ASN A 411 -10.42 8.64 15.05
C ASN A 411 -10.22 7.57 13.95
N LEU A 412 -10.93 7.75 12.85
CA LEU A 412 -10.97 6.78 11.74
C LEU A 412 -9.59 6.54 11.13
N SER A 413 -8.74 7.59 11.05
CA SER A 413 -7.39 7.47 10.50
C SER A 413 -6.52 6.51 11.31
N HIS A 414 -6.57 6.60 12.64
CA HIS A 414 -5.82 5.70 13.53
C HIS A 414 -6.37 4.28 13.49
N MET A 415 -7.70 4.13 13.53
CA MET A 415 -8.35 2.81 13.42
C MET A 415 -7.97 2.10 12.13
N HIS A 416 -7.95 2.80 10.99
CA HIS A 416 -7.50 2.23 9.72
C HIS A 416 -6.03 1.79 9.71
N ILE A 417 -5.16 2.51 10.43
CA ILE A 417 -3.76 2.10 10.59
C ILE A 417 -3.70 0.80 11.39
N LEU A 418 -4.40 0.71 12.51
CA LEU A 418 -4.45 -0.47 13.37
C LEU A 418 -4.99 -1.71 12.63
N ASP A 419 -6.11 -1.57 11.92
CA ASP A 419 -6.69 -2.66 11.10
C ASP A 419 -5.70 -3.15 10.04
N ARG A 420 -4.98 -2.23 9.38
CA ARG A 420 -3.96 -2.57 8.37
C ARG A 420 -2.77 -3.30 8.96
N LEU A 421 -2.37 -2.97 10.18
CA LEU A 421 -1.28 -3.60 10.91
C LEU A 421 -1.68 -4.94 11.57
N GLY A 422 -2.93 -5.36 11.40
CA GLY A 422 -3.45 -6.63 11.91
C GLY A 422 -3.85 -6.63 13.38
N PHE A 423 -4.04 -5.44 13.97
CA PHE A 423 -4.67 -5.33 15.27
C PHE A 423 -6.14 -5.73 15.19
N LYS A 424 -6.66 -6.35 16.24
CA LYS A 424 -8.07 -6.71 16.37
C LYS A 424 -8.76 -5.82 17.40
N LEU A 425 -9.95 -5.34 17.07
CA LEU A 425 -10.81 -4.65 18.04
C LEU A 425 -11.27 -5.67 19.08
N VAL A 426 -10.89 -5.45 20.35
CA VAL A 426 -11.18 -6.39 21.46
C VAL A 426 -12.19 -5.86 22.45
N GLN A 427 -12.37 -4.54 22.55
CA GLN A 427 -13.34 -3.93 23.44
C GLN A 427 -13.79 -2.56 22.96
N ARG A 428 -15.04 -2.21 23.26
CA ARG A 428 -15.64 -0.89 23.04
C ARG A 428 -16.37 -0.43 24.30
N ASP A 429 -15.89 0.66 24.90
CA ASP A 429 -16.55 1.31 26.04
C ASP A 429 -17.41 2.46 25.50
N LYS A 430 -18.74 2.22 25.49
CA LYS A 430 -19.72 3.13 24.89
C LYS A 430 -19.78 4.45 25.67
N ASP A 431 -19.79 5.57 24.92
CA ASP A 431 -19.89 6.94 25.44
C ASP A 431 -18.82 7.31 26.50
N ASP A 432 -17.72 6.56 26.58
CA ASP A 432 -16.67 6.75 27.59
C ASP A 432 -15.99 8.13 27.49
N ARG A 433 -15.90 8.68 26.28
CA ARG A 433 -15.25 9.98 26.01
C ARG A 433 -16.23 11.13 25.76
N GLY A 434 -17.52 10.88 25.89
CA GLY A 434 -18.60 11.83 25.64
C GLY A 434 -19.72 11.19 24.84
N VAL A 435 -20.83 11.90 24.65
CA VAL A 435 -22.00 11.39 23.91
C VAL A 435 -21.62 10.99 22.49
N ASN A 436 -21.89 9.73 22.13
CA ASN A 436 -21.54 9.13 20.84
C ASN A 436 -20.02 9.10 20.54
N ILE A 437 -19.16 9.10 21.57
CA ILE A 437 -17.71 8.96 21.43
C ILE A 437 -17.24 7.85 22.36
N ASP A 438 -17.02 6.67 21.78
CA ASP A 438 -16.57 5.48 22.51
C ASP A 438 -15.06 5.45 22.66
N THR A 439 -14.57 4.77 23.70
CA THR A 439 -13.18 4.29 23.72
C THR A 439 -13.16 2.89 23.07
N VAL A 440 -12.25 2.70 22.13
CA VAL A 440 -12.05 1.43 21.41
C VAL A 440 -10.65 0.90 21.68
N TYR A 441 -10.56 -0.38 22.07
CA TYR A 441 -9.31 -1.07 22.41
C TYR A 441 -8.95 -2.04 21.32
N TYR A 442 -7.69 -2.02 20.92
CA TYR A 442 -7.12 -2.87 19.91
C TYR A 442 -5.97 -3.70 20.48
N LEU A 443 -5.90 -4.96 20.08
CA LEU A 443 -4.85 -5.90 20.49
C LEU A 443 -4.26 -6.59 19.26
N LYS A 444 -2.94 -6.72 19.23
CA LYS A 444 -2.20 -7.57 18.30
C LYS A 444 -1.48 -8.66 19.10
N ASN A 445 -1.75 -9.91 18.75
CA ASN A 445 -1.03 -11.07 19.29
C ASN A 445 0.34 -11.19 18.63
N PRO A 446 1.32 -11.86 19.31
CA PRO A 446 2.59 -12.19 18.70
C PRO A 446 2.39 -13.02 17.42
N GLU A 447 3.30 -12.88 16.48
CA GLU A 447 3.36 -13.79 15.33
C GLU A 447 3.89 -15.13 15.82
N ILE A 448 3.03 -16.17 15.81
CA ILE A 448 3.45 -17.54 16.13
C ILE A 448 4.35 -17.97 14.97
N LEU A 449 5.66 -18.06 15.23
CA LEU A 449 6.56 -18.79 14.34
C LEU A 449 6.20 -20.27 14.52
N GLU A 450 5.42 -20.83 13.60
CA GLU A 450 5.31 -22.29 13.48
C GLU A 450 6.73 -22.84 13.25
N LYS A 451 7.15 -23.69 14.21
CA LYS A 451 8.44 -24.37 14.20
C LYS A 451 8.40 -25.51 13.19
#